data_5d69c31752c1f89bc6d9aee9f13ac1e2
#
_entry.id   5d69c31752c1f89bc6d9aee9f13ac1e2
#
_cell.length_a   1.000
_cell.length_b   1.000
_cell.length_c   1.000
_cell.angle_alpha   90.00
_cell.angle_beta   90.00
_cell.angle_gamma   90.00
#
_symmetry.space_group_name_H-M   'P 1'
#
loop_
_entity.id
_entity.type
_entity.pdbx_description
1 polymer ?
#
loop_
_entity_poly.entity_id
_entity_poly.type
_entity_poly.pdbx_seq_one_letter_code
_entity_poly.pdbx_strand_id
1 'polypeptide(L)'
;MRLSLGREFVLFWSGQTVSLVGDRITVFVVPTLMIFALDASPFEVGVVSMAQYLGIPLLGPIAGVLVDRWNKRVTMLVCDLVRLAAIAAVPIAYWAGVLTTPLLFVCVALVSGATIFFNVGYLVAVPATVPQDRLVHAYSRLEGSRTVSEVAGPSIAAGLYHALGAAALLVDAATYLVSAACFTAMRPWGTATVHQGSVRSRLALGFRLNWADPVLRRVVVAAVTLNSGGPVFVTVLPVLAYQGLGVQVAAYGAAMSAAAVGAVLGALAAPRIGARLGLGRTMAWALLLHCLVGLGVLAAPALPPPVVIGVTIGCYGFFMSCINVCSAPIRQSRMPAENQGVMHAAFRTATWGVIPLAALAGGSAVTLLTPGLGVLDAARVVMAVGTLLAALSFLPALGIQPLLDRAERERVLNGSTA
;
A
#
# COMPACT_ATOMS: atom_id res chain seq x y z
N MET A 1 6.95 30.89 15.45
CA MET A 1 5.83 30.54 16.34
C MET A 1 5.53 29.04 16.16
N ARG A 2 5.79 28.18 17.15
CA ARG A 2 5.45 26.75 17.08
C ARG A 2 3.92 26.63 17.17
N LEU A 3 3.26 26.39 16.03
CA LEU A 3 1.82 26.12 15.98
C LEU A 3 1.54 24.82 16.76
N SER A 4 1.00 24.95 17.97
CA SER A 4 0.59 23.82 18.81
C SER A 4 -0.67 23.20 18.19
N LEU A 5 -0.56 21.97 17.71
CA LEU A 5 -1.69 21.23 17.11
C LEU A 5 -2.63 20.60 18.17
N GLY A 6 -2.38 20.89 19.45
CA GLY A 6 -3.18 20.37 20.56
C GLY A 6 -2.72 18.98 21.05
N ARG A 7 -3.02 18.70 22.34
CA ARG A 7 -2.64 17.44 23.01
C ARG A 7 -3.24 16.21 22.33
N GLU A 8 -4.50 16.29 21.92
CA GLU A 8 -5.22 15.17 21.29
C GLU A 8 -4.57 14.75 19.99
N PHE A 9 -4.21 15.72 19.14
CA PHE A 9 -3.51 15.43 17.90
C PHE A 9 -2.10 14.87 18.14
N VAL A 10 -1.37 15.37 19.13
CA VAL A 10 -0.01 14.87 19.46
C VAL A 10 -0.09 13.41 19.90
N LEU A 11 -1.05 13.04 20.76
CA LEU A 11 -1.28 11.66 21.16
C LEU A 11 -1.61 10.77 19.95
N PHE A 12 -2.55 11.22 19.11
CA PHE A 12 -2.92 10.53 17.90
C PHE A 12 -1.71 10.33 16.96
N TRP A 13 -0.99 11.42 16.66
CA TRP A 13 0.15 11.41 15.76
C TRP A 13 1.31 10.55 16.28
N SER A 14 1.62 10.60 17.58
CA SER A 14 2.70 9.79 18.16
C SER A 14 2.36 8.29 18.12
N GLY A 15 1.17 7.90 18.55
CA GLY A 15 0.71 6.51 18.47
C GLY A 15 0.75 5.99 17.05
N GLN A 16 0.24 6.79 16.09
CA GLN A 16 0.22 6.43 14.67
C GLN A 16 1.63 6.34 14.06
N THR A 17 2.54 7.25 14.43
CA THR A 17 3.93 7.24 13.93
C THR A 17 4.65 5.97 14.37
N VAL A 18 4.49 5.58 15.62
CA VAL A 18 5.11 4.36 16.17
C VAL A 18 4.52 3.11 15.48
N SER A 19 3.19 3.05 15.32
CA SER A 19 2.52 1.93 14.64
C SER A 19 2.93 1.79 13.17
N LEU A 20 3.12 2.91 12.45
CA LEU A 20 3.59 2.87 11.04
C LEU A 20 4.98 2.24 10.90
N VAL A 21 5.87 2.43 11.87
CA VAL A 21 7.18 1.75 11.87
C VAL A 21 7.00 0.26 12.13
N GLY A 22 6.15 -0.11 13.07
CA GLY A 22 5.81 -1.49 13.37
C GLY A 22 5.23 -2.24 12.16
N ASP A 23 4.28 -1.63 11.46
CA ASP A 23 3.68 -2.20 10.24
C ASP A 23 4.76 -2.58 9.20
N ARG A 24 5.85 -1.79 9.08
CA ARG A 24 6.98 -2.10 8.18
C ARG A 24 7.79 -3.30 8.66
N ILE A 25 7.89 -3.49 9.98
CA ILE A 25 8.54 -4.69 10.55
C ILE A 25 7.77 -5.94 10.13
N THR A 26 6.46 -5.96 10.32
CA THR A 26 5.62 -7.11 9.94
C THR A 26 5.67 -7.40 8.44
N VAL A 27 5.55 -6.38 7.57
CA VAL A 27 5.62 -6.54 6.11
C VAL A 27 6.94 -7.16 5.65
N PHE A 28 8.06 -6.85 6.32
CA PHE A 28 9.37 -7.38 6.01
C PHE A 28 9.62 -8.76 6.66
N VAL A 29 9.29 -8.89 7.94
CA VAL A 29 9.64 -10.08 8.75
C VAL A 29 8.77 -11.28 8.38
N VAL A 30 7.48 -11.11 8.08
CA VAL A 30 6.57 -12.23 7.78
C VAL A 30 7.07 -13.06 6.60
N PRO A 31 7.31 -12.53 5.37
CA PRO A 31 7.82 -13.35 4.28
C PRO A 31 9.24 -13.89 4.55
N THR A 32 10.08 -13.14 5.27
CA THR A 32 11.42 -13.59 5.67
C THR A 32 11.34 -14.78 6.62
N LEU A 33 10.47 -14.71 7.65
CA LEU A 33 10.23 -15.81 8.60
C LEU A 33 9.68 -17.06 7.89
N MET A 34 8.75 -16.88 6.94
CA MET A 34 8.22 -17.98 6.15
C MET A 34 9.32 -18.73 5.41
N ILE A 35 10.22 -18.00 4.76
CA ILE A 35 11.27 -18.59 3.94
C ILE A 35 12.34 -19.27 4.82
N PHE A 36 12.78 -18.63 5.91
CA PHE A 36 13.90 -19.14 6.72
C PHE A 36 13.50 -20.06 7.87
N ALA A 37 12.28 -19.92 8.41
CA ALA A 37 11.86 -20.68 9.59
C ALA A 37 10.83 -21.77 9.29
N LEU A 38 10.02 -21.60 8.23
CA LEU A 38 9.02 -22.59 7.81
C LEU A 38 9.40 -23.33 6.53
N ASP A 39 10.53 -22.97 5.91
CA ASP A 39 10.94 -23.48 4.59
C ASP A 39 9.79 -23.41 3.57
N ALA A 40 9.04 -22.30 3.63
CA ALA A 40 7.80 -22.15 2.91
C ALA A 40 8.02 -22.11 1.40
N SER A 41 7.16 -22.82 0.68
CA SER A 41 7.11 -22.78 -0.77
C SER A 41 6.70 -21.39 -1.28
N PRO A 42 7.03 -21.03 -2.53
CA PRO A 42 6.58 -19.78 -3.15
C PRO A 42 5.05 -19.62 -3.16
N PHE A 43 4.31 -20.73 -3.27
CA PHE A 43 2.85 -20.77 -3.16
C PHE A 43 2.38 -20.28 -1.77
N GLU A 44 2.96 -20.80 -0.71
CA GLU A 44 2.62 -20.41 0.66
C GLU A 44 2.92 -18.92 0.92
N VAL A 45 4.05 -18.41 0.43
CA VAL A 45 4.38 -16.99 0.46
C VAL A 45 3.30 -16.17 -0.28
N GLY A 46 2.84 -16.64 -1.43
CA GLY A 46 1.75 -16.03 -2.19
C GLY A 46 0.42 -16.01 -1.43
N VAL A 47 0.07 -17.11 -0.76
CA VAL A 47 -1.15 -17.25 0.07
C VAL A 47 -1.13 -16.26 1.24
N VAL A 48 -0.02 -16.13 1.96
CA VAL A 48 0.08 -15.19 3.09
C VAL A 48 0.14 -13.74 2.59
N SER A 49 0.82 -13.48 1.48
CA SER A 49 0.81 -12.16 0.83
C SER A 49 -0.60 -11.77 0.37
N MET A 50 -1.39 -12.71 -0.14
CA MET A 50 -2.81 -12.49 -0.43
C MET A 50 -3.57 -12.04 0.83
N ALA A 51 -3.33 -12.67 1.98
CA ALA A 51 -4.00 -12.33 3.23
C ALA A 51 -3.78 -10.88 3.67
N GLN A 52 -2.59 -10.30 3.40
CA GLN A 52 -2.28 -8.90 3.72
C GLN A 52 -3.23 -7.90 3.04
N TYR A 53 -3.76 -8.23 1.87
CA TYR A 53 -4.62 -7.35 1.09
C TYR A 53 -6.09 -7.78 1.07
N LEU A 54 -6.40 -8.98 1.57
CA LEU A 54 -7.73 -9.59 1.49
C LEU A 54 -8.81 -8.78 2.22
N GLY A 55 -8.44 -8.08 3.29
CA GLY A 55 -9.36 -7.22 4.04
C GLY A 55 -9.97 -6.10 3.19
N ILE A 56 -9.25 -5.59 2.19
CA ILE A 56 -9.70 -4.44 1.38
C ILE A 56 -10.96 -4.77 0.56
N PRO A 57 -10.96 -5.79 -0.33
CA PRO A 57 -12.15 -6.10 -1.11
C PRO A 57 -13.29 -6.71 -0.28
N LEU A 58 -12.98 -7.48 0.76
CA LEU A 58 -13.99 -8.16 1.56
C LEU A 58 -14.65 -7.24 2.59
N LEU A 59 -13.86 -6.47 3.33
CA LEU A 59 -14.33 -5.70 4.48
C LEU A 59 -14.44 -4.20 4.18
N GLY A 60 -13.68 -3.67 3.21
CA GLY A 60 -13.68 -2.25 2.88
C GLY A 60 -15.07 -1.66 2.65
N PRO A 61 -15.93 -2.30 1.84
CA PRO A 61 -17.30 -1.84 1.61
C PRO A 61 -18.16 -1.81 2.88
N ILE A 62 -17.95 -2.76 3.80
CA ILE A 62 -18.75 -2.96 5.00
C ILE A 62 -18.23 -2.09 6.15
N ALA A 63 -16.92 -1.91 6.24
CA ALA A 63 -16.26 -1.20 7.33
C ALA A 63 -16.77 0.24 7.49
N GLY A 64 -17.00 0.96 6.38
CA GLY A 64 -17.54 2.31 6.43
C GLY A 64 -18.87 2.39 7.16
N VAL A 65 -19.80 1.49 6.85
CA VAL A 65 -21.15 1.49 7.45
C VAL A 65 -21.14 1.05 8.91
N LEU A 66 -20.32 0.04 9.24
CA LEU A 66 -20.23 -0.46 10.61
C LEU A 66 -19.55 0.58 11.52
N VAL A 67 -18.44 1.14 11.08
CA VAL A 67 -17.69 2.14 11.85
C VAL A 67 -18.50 3.44 12.01
N ASP A 68 -19.35 3.82 11.05
CA ASP A 68 -20.25 4.98 11.20
C ASP A 68 -21.18 4.84 12.42
N ARG A 69 -21.58 3.63 12.76
CA ARG A 69 -22.47 3.30 13.90
C ARG A 69 -21.73 3.13 15.22
N TRP A 70 -20.42 2.84 15.17
CA TRP A 70 -19.62 2.52 16.33
C TRP A 70 -18.89 3.76 16.89
N ASN A 71 -18.48 3.69 18.15
CA ASN A 71 -17.58 4.67 18.71
C ASN A 71 -16.19 4.51 18.06
N LYS A 72 -15.79 5.52 17.27
CA LYS A 72 -14.55 5.49 16.46
C LYS A 72 -13.30 5.21 17.31
N ARG A 73 -13.22 5.82 18.51
CA ARG A 73 -12.11 5.61 19.43
C ARG A 73 -12.05 4.17 19.92
N VAL A 74 -13.20 3.61 20.34
CA VAL A 74 -13.28 2.22 20.77
C VAL A 74 -12.96 1.27 19.62
N THR A 75 -13.45 1.55 18.41
CA THR A 75 -13.14 0.76 17.22
C THR A 75 -11.64 0.73 16.95
N MET A 76 -10.96 1.89 16.96
CA MET A 76 -9.52 1.95 16.73
C MET A 76 -8.73 1.22 17.83
N LEU A 77 -9.14 1.37 19.09
CA LEU A 77 -8.55 0.63 20.22
C LEU A 77 -8.69 -0.88 20.06
N VAL A 78 -9.90 -1.36 19.73
CA VAL A 78 -10.14 -2.80 19.50
C VAL A 78 -9.31 -3.30 18.32
N CYS A 79 -9.21 -2.53 17.24
CA CYS A 79 -8.37 -2.88 16.09
C CYS A 79 -6.88 -3.02 16.49
N ASP A 80 -6.35 -2.11 17.30
CA ASP A 80 -4.97 -2.20 17.79
C ASP A 80 -4.77 -3.43 18.68
N LEU A 81 -5.72 -3.75 19.56
CA LEU A 81 -5.64 -4.96 20.41
C LEU A 81 -5.71 -6.25 19.59
N VAL A 82 -6.56 -6.28 18.54
CA VAL A 82 -6.63 -7.45 17.63
C VAL A 82 -5.31 -7.60 16.87
N ARG A 83 -4.74 -6.52 16.34
CA ARG A 83 -3.46 -6.53 15.64
C ARG A 83 -2.33 -6.97 16.57
N LEU A 84 -2.28 -6.42 17.78
CA LEU A 84 -1.33 -6.82 18.83
C LEU A 84 -1.40 -8.33 19.09
N ALA A 85 -2.59 -8.84 19.37
CA ALA A 85 -2.78 -10.27 19.69
C ALA A 85 -2.39 -11.16 18.51
N ALA A 86 -2.82 -10.82 17.29
CA ALA A 86 -2.53 -11.58 16.08
C ALA A 86 -1.02 -11.61 15.76
N ILE A 87 -0.32 -10.47 15.86
CA ILE A 87 1.13 -10.42 15.57
C ILE A 87 1.95 -11.05 16.70
N ALA A 88 1.58 -10.85 17.97
CA ALA A 88 2.26 -11.51 19.10
C ALA A 88 2.10 -13.03 19.09
N ALA A 89 0.99 -13.55 18.58
CA ALA A 89 0.76 -14.99 18.46
C ALA A 89 1.80 -15.67 17.54
N VAL A 90 2.34 -14.97 16.53
CA VAL A 90 3.28 -15.56 15.58
C VAL A 90 4.59 -16.01 16.24
N PRO A 91 5.36 -15.14 16.94
CA PRO A 91 6.58 -15.57 17.62
C PRO A 91 6.29 -16.57 18.77
N ILE A 92 5.17 -16.44 19.46
CA ILE A 92 4.76 -17.40 20.52
C ILE A 92 4.57 -18.79 19.91
N ALA A 93 3.83 -18.89 18.79
CA ALA A 93 3.62 -20.15 18.09
C ALA A 93 4.93 -20.72 17.52
N TYR A 94 5.83 -19.84 17.06
CA TYR A 94 7.17 -20.23 16.58
C TYR A 94 7.99 -20.89 17.69
N TRP A 95 8.07 -20.27 18.88
CA TRP A 95 8.80 -20.85 20.02
C TRP A 95 8.16 -22.11 20.60
N ALA A 96 6.83 -22.20 20.49
CA ALA A 96 6.11 -23.43 20.88
C ALA A 96 6.25 -24.55 19.83
N GLY A 97 6.90 -24.30 18.69
CA GLY A 97 7.05 -25.31 17.61
C GLY A 97 5.75 -25.64 16.87
N VAL A 98 4.70 -24.79 17.00
CA VAL A 98 3.38 -25.01 16.39
C VAL A 98 3.05 -23.98 15.28
N LEU A 99 4.02 -23.13 14.90
CA LEU A 99 3.82 -22.18 13.83
C LEU A 99 3.68 -22.92 12.49
N THR A 100 2.58 -22.67 11.81
CA THR A 100 2.28 -23.22 10.49
C THR A 100 1.82 -22.14 9.53
N THR A 101 1.93 -22.37 8.21
CA THR A 101 1.45 -21.42 7.19
C THR A 101 -0.04 -21.06 7.36
N PRO A 102 -0.99 -21.99 7.64
CA PRO A 102 -2.37 -21.64 7.91
C PRO A 102 -2.56 -20.73 9.14
N LEU A 103 -1.83 -20.95 10.22
CA LEU A 103 -1.88 -20.08 11.40
C LEU A 103 -1.39 -18.67 11.06
N LEU A 104 -0.27 -18.58 10.35
CA LEU A 104 0.29 -17.29 9.91
C LEU A 104 -0.69 -16.57 8.97
N PHE A 105 -1.34 -17.28 8.04
CA PHE A 105 -2.39 -16.73 7.19
C PHE A 105 -3.53 -16.11 8.01
N VAL A 106 -4.02 -16.83 9.02
CA VAL A 106 -5.10 -16.32 9.90
C VAL A 106 -4.64 -15.06 10.64
N CYS A 107 -3.43 -15.07 11.22
CA CYS A 107 -2.89 -13.90 11.92
C CYS A 107 -2.79 -12.68 11.00
N VAL A 108 -2.23 -12.85 9.80
CA VAL A 108 -2.09 -11.77 8.81
C VAL A 108 -3.45 -11.29 8.29
N ALA A 109 -4.41 -12.20 8.07
CA ALA A 109 -5.76 -11.84 7.66
C ALA A 109 -6.50 -11.03 8.73
N LEU A 110 -6.33 -11.38 10.02
CA LEU A 110 -6.87 -10.60 11.15
C LEU A 110 -6.27 -9.20 11.21
N VAL A 111 -4.95 -9.07 11.04
CA VAL A 111 -4.27 -7.76 10.96
C VAL A 111 -4.80 -6.95 9.79
N SER A 112 -4.91 -7.55 8.61
CA SER A 112 -5.45 -6.89 7.40
C SER A 112 -6.88 -6.40 7.64
N GLY A 113 -7.75 -7.25 8.18
CA GLY A 113 -9.13 -6.90 8.51
C GLY A 113 -9.22 -5.76 9.52
N ALA A 114 -8.52 -5.87 10.65
CA ALA A 114 -8.48 -4.82 11.66
C ALA A 114 -7.97 -3.48 11.11
N THR A 115 -6.96 -3.51 10.24
CA THR A 115 -6.40 -2.32 9.60
C THR A 115 -7.44 -1.59 8.74
N ILE A 116 -8.37 -2.29 8.07
CA ILE A 116 -9.42 -1.65 7.28
C ILE A 116 -10.38 -0.86 8.17
N PHE A 117 -10.85 -1.46 9.28
CA PHE A 117 -11.71 -0.77 10.25
C PHE A 117 -10.98 0.41 10.91
N PHE A 118 -9.72 0.23 11.26
CA PHE A 118 -8.87 1.27 11.80
C PHE A 118 -8.76 2.46 10.85
N ASN A 119 -8.49 2.23 9.57
CA ASN A 119 -8.34 3.27 8.55
C ASN A 119 -9.62 4.11 8.35
N VAL A 120 -10.81 3.52 8.54
CA VAL A 120 -12.06 4.29 8.52
C VAL A 120 -12.15 5.22 9.74
N GLY A 121 -11.79 4.72 10.92
CA GLY A 121 -11.70 5.55 12.13
C GLY A 121 -10.68 6.70 12.00
N TYR A 122 -9.53 6.41 11.40
CA TYR A 122 -8.46 7.38 11.13
C TYR A 122 -8.92 8.59 10.32
N LEU A 123 -9.74 8.38 9.27
CA LEU A 123 -10.26 9.46 8.43
C LEU A 123 -11.12 10.47 9.21
N VAL A 124 -11.79 10.01 10.26
CA VAL A 124 -12.63 10.85 11.11
C VAL A 124 -11.83 11.47 12.26
N ALA A 125 -10.82 10.77 12.74
CA ALA A 125 -10.00 11.18 13.90
C ALA A 125 -9.23 12.48 13.65
N VAL A 126 -8.62 12.64 12.48
CA VAL A 126 -7.79 13.82 12.19
C VAL A 126 -8.62 15.11 12.22
N PRO A 127 -9.74 15.25 11.47
CA PRO A 127 -10.57 16.45 11.55
C PRO A 127 -11.21 16.70 12.93
N ALA A 128 -11.42 15.62 13.73
CA ALA A 128 -12.00 15.75 15.06
C ALA A 128 -10.99 16.24 16.12
N THR A 129 -9.69 16.13 15.85
CA THR A 129 -8.62 16.47 16.82
C THR A 129 -7.92 17.80 16.51
N VAL A 130 -8.16 18.38 15.33
CA VAL A 130 -7.45 19.59 14.86
C VAL A 130 -8.44 20.58 14.25
N PRO A 131 -8.35 21.91 14.54
CA PRO A 131 -9.11 22.94 13.86
C PRO A 131 -8.90 22.94 12.33
N GLN A 132 -9.90 23.35 11.57
CA GLN A 132 -9.89 23.30 10.09
C GLN A 132 -8.70 24.05 9.46
N ASP A 133 -8.32 25.20 10.02
CA ASP A 133 -7.18 26.02 9.58
C ASP A 133 -5.82 25.32 9.74
N ARG A 134 -5.75 24.25 10.54
CA ARG A 134 -4.51 23.50 10.83
C ARG A 134 -4.47 22.09 10.23
N LEU A 135 -5.53 21.66 9.53
CA LEU A 135 -5.60 20.32 8.95
C LEU A 135 -4.44 20.02 7.98
N VAL A 136 -4.05 21.01 7.17
CA VAL A 136 -2.91 20.85 6.24
C VAL A 136 -1.63 20.51 6.99
N HIS A 137 -1.36 21.18 8.11
CA HIS A 137 -0.17 20.90 8.93
C HIS A 137 -0.25 19.53 9.62
N ALA A 138 -1.46 19.13 10.06
CA ALA A 138 -1.67 17.83 10.66
C ALA A 138 -1.42 16.69 9.65
N TYR A 139 -2.02 16.77 8.47
CA TYR A 139 -1.79 15.79 7.40
C TYR A 139 -0.32 15.77 6.92
N SER A 140 0.34 16.92 6.84
CA SER A 140 1.78 16.98 6.50
C SER A 140 2.66 16.25 7.51
N ARG A 141 2.35 16.33 8.83
CA ARG A 141 3.09 15.57 9.85
C ARG A 141 2.85 14.06 9.74
N LEU A 142 1.60 13.65 9.54
CA LEU A 142 1.24 12.25 9.37
C LEU A 142 1.90 11.65 8.12
N GLU A 143 1.87 12.37 7.01
CA GLU A 143 2.51 11.94 5.76
C GLU A 143 4.04 11.92 5.89
N GLY A 144 4.63 12.89 6.60
CA GLY A 144 6.06 12.88 6.94
C GLY A 144 6.45 11.64 7.75
N SER A 145 5.66 11.29 8.78
CA SER A 145 5.90 10.06 9.58
C SER A 145 5.77 8.81 8.70
N ARG A 146 4.76 8.75 7.82
CA ARG A 146 4.59 7.64 6.89
C ARG A 146 5.80 7.48 5.97
N THR A 147 6.26 8.59 5.38
CA THR A 147 7.43 8.59 4.50
C THR A 147 8.70 8.13 5.24
N VAL A 148 8.95 8.64 6.45
CA VAL A 148 10.10 8.21 7.27
C VAL A 148 10.01 6.72 7.58
N SER A 149 8.83 6.21 7.95
CA SER A 149 8.62 4.78 8.20
C SER A 149 8.84 3.92 6.94
N GLU A 150 8.46 4.42 5.77
CA GLU A 150 8.69 3.73 4.49
C GLU A 150 10.19 3.67 4.13
N VAL A 151 10.94 4.75 4.42
CA VAL A 151 12.39 4.83 4.15
C VAL A 151 13.18 3.95 5.13
N ALA A 152 12.99 4.16 6.42
CA ALA A 152 13.81 3.52 7.44
C ALA A 152 13.30 2.11 7.82
N GLY A 153 12.01 1.85 7.63
CA GLY A 153 11.34 0.64 8.07
C GLY A 153 12.00 -0.67 7.63
N PRO A 154 12.25 -0.89 6.33
CA PRO A 154 12.88 -2.12 5.86
C PRO A 154 14.26 -2.39 6.45
N SER A 155 15.11 -1.37 6.60
CA SER A 155 16.43 -1.52 7.23
C SER A 155 16.32 -1.79 8.72
N ILE A 156 15.40 -1.10 9.43
CA ILE A 156 15.12 -1.35 10.85
C ILE A 156 14.60 -2.78 11.02
N ALA A 157 13.65 -3.22 10.19
CA ALA A 157 13.09 -4.55 10.22
C ALA A 157 14.14 -5.64 9.98
N ALA A 158 15.01 -5.44 9.00
CA ALA A 158 16.12 -6.36 8.72
C ALA A 158 17.11 -6.47 9.89
N GLY A 159 17.47 -5.34 10.51
CA GLY A 159 18.32 -5.30 11.70
C GLY A 159 17.67 -5.99 12.89
N LEU A 160 16.38 -5.73 13.14
CA LEU A 160 15.62 -6.38 14.20
C LEU A 160 15.47 -7.88 13.95
N TYR A 161 15.19 -8.30 12.72
CA TYR A 161 15.12 -9.72 12.39
C TYR A 161 16.49 -10.43 12.55
N HIS A 162 17.57 -9.76 12.16
CA HIS A 162 18.93 -10.29 12.36
C HIS A 162 19.26 -10.48 13.86
N ALA A 163 18.88 -9.54 14.71
CA ALA A 163 19.16 -9.58 16.14
C ALA A 163 18.19 -10.48 16.93
N LEU A 164 16.92 -10.52 16.58
CA LEU A 164 15.84 -11.10 17.38
C LEU A 164 15.10 -12.26 16.70
N GLY A 165 15.35 -12.50 15.41
CA GLY A 165 14.60 -13.50 14.63
C GLY A 165 13.09 -13.22 14.66
N ALA A 166 12.28 -14.24 14.94
CA ALA A 166 10.83 -14.13 15.04
C ALA A 166 10.35 -13.12 16.11
N ALA A 167 11.17 -12.90 17.18
CA ALA A 167 10.84 -11.94 18.23
C ALA A 167 10.78 -10.47 17.73
N ALA A 168 11.32 -10.16 16.55
CA ALA A 168 11.17 -8.85 15.92
C ALA A 168 9.68 -8.45 15.77
N LEU A 169 8.79 -9.42 15.60
CA LEU A 169 7.34 -9.17 15.54
C LEU A 169 6.74 -8.71 16.87
N LEU A 170 7.37 -9.00 18.02
CA LEU A 170 6.95 -8.45 19.31
C LEU A 170 7.21 -6.94 19.39
N VAL A 171 8.20 -6.44 18.68
CA VAL A 171 8.43 -4.99 18.59
C VAL A 171 7.25 -4.33 17.87
N ASP A 172 6.75 -4.91 16.79
CA ASP A 172 5.54 -4.42 16.13
C ASP A 172 4.31 -4.56 17.04
N ALA A 173 4.11 -5.70 17.69
CA ALA A 173 3.05 -5.88 18.67
C ALA A 173 3.10 -4.79 19.77
N ALA A 174 4.28 -4.44 20.28
CA ALA A 174 4.45 -3.36 21.25
C ALA A 174 4.07 -1.99 20.66
N THR A 175 4.27 -1.74 19.37
CA THR A 175 3.84 -0.49 18.71
C THR A 175 2.31 -0.33 18.74
N TYR A 176 1.55 -1.42 18.53
CA TYR A 176 0.09 -1.40 18.67
C TYR A 176 -0.34 -1.15 20.11
N LEU A 177 0.39 -1.67 21.11
CA LEU A 177 0.12 -1.37 22.51
C LEU A 177 0.32 0.11 22.82
N VAL A 178 1.40 0.72 22.31
CA VAL A 178 1.65 2.18 22.44
C VAL A 178 0.53 2.98 21.77
N SER A 179 0.13 2.60 20.56
CA SER A 179 -0.99 3.24 19.84
C SER A 179 -2.30 3.14 20.65
N ALA A 180 -2.63 1.96 21.16
CA ALA A 180 -3.80 1.72 22.01
C ALA A 180 -3.74 2.58 23.30
N ALA A 181 -2.60 2.67 23.97
CA ALA A 181 -2.40 3.53 25.14
C ALA A 181 -2.61 5.02 24.81
N CYS A 182 -2.14 5.49 23.65
CA CYS A 182 -2.42 6.85 23.19
C CYS A 182 -3.92 7.09 23.01
N PHE A 183 -4.66 6.14 22.40
CA PHE A 183 -6.13 6.27 22.25
C PHE A 183 -6.86 6.27 23.58
N THR A 184 -6.43 5.49 24.56
CA THR A 184 -7.04 5.51 25.91
C THR A 184 -6.80 6.83 26.65
N ALA A 185 -5.68 7.52 26.36
CA ALA A 185 -5.36 8.82 26.93
C ALA A 185 -6.08 10.00 26.23
N MET A 186 -6.68 9.79 25.06
CA MET A 186 -7.42 10.83 24.32
C MET A 186 -8.85 10.99 24.86
N ARG A 187 -9.40 12.19 24.72
CA ARG A 187 -10.82 12.45 25.04
C ARG A 187 -11.73 11.80 23.98
N PRO A 188 -12.95 11.37 24.35
CA PRO A 188 -13.96 10.90 23.39
C PRO A 188 -14.26 11.98 22.35
N TRP A 189 -14.28 11.62 21.08
CA TRP A 189 -14.70 12.50 19.98
C TRP A 189 -16.15 12.16 19.60
N GLY A 190 -16.87 13.17 19.10
CA GLY A 190 -18.27 13.00 18.73
C GLY A 190 -18.48 11.92 17.65
N THR A 191 -19.66 11.33 17.64
CA THR A 191 -20.07 10.39 16.60
C THR A 191 -20.24 11.14 15.28
N ALA A 192 -19.65 10.63 14.19
CA ALA A 192 -19.88 11.19 12.87
C ALA A 192 -21.36 10.99 12.44
N THR A 193 -21.83 11.88 11.60
CA THR A 193 -23.18 11.80 11.01
C THR A 193 -23.37 10.50 10.24
N VAL A 194 -24.42 9.76 10.57
CA VAL A 194 -24.80 8.54 9.88
C VAL A 194 -25.24 8.89 8.45
N HIS A 195 -24.51 8.41 7.47
CA HIS A 195 -24.89 8.53 6.07
C HIS A 195 -26.04 7.56 5.76
N GLN A 196 -27.13 8.05 5.20
CA GLN A 196 -28.27 7.22 4.78
C GLN A 196 -27.98 6.47 3.47
N GLY A 197 -28.44 5.22 3.37
CA GLY A 197 -28.36 4.40 2.17
C GLY A 197 -27.61 3.06 2.36
N SER A 198 -27.92 2.08 1.51
CA SER A 198 -27.23 0.77 1.56
C SER A 198 -25.83 0.86 0.98
N VAL A 199 -24.87 0.11 1.55
CA VAL A 199 -23.48 0.01 1.07
C VAL A 199 -23.44 -0.33 -0.41
N ARG A 200 -24.26 -1.31 -0.82
CA ARG A 200 -24.33 -1.80 -2.20
C ARG A 200 -24.75 -0.69 -3.18
N SER A 201 -25.78 0.09 -2.84
CA SER A 201 -26.23 1.19 -3.71
C SER A 201 -25.20 2.31 -3.81
N ARG A 202 -24.52 2.64 -2.71
CA ARG A 202 -23.45 3.65 -2.69
C ARG A 202 -22.23 3.20 -3.51
N LEU A 203 -21.78 1.96 -3.36
CA LEU A 203 -20.69 1.42 -4.18
C LEU A 203 -21.06 1.38 -5.65
N ALA A 204 -22.28 0.90 -5.99
CA ALA A 204 -22.76 0.88 -7.37
C ALA A 204 -22.79 2.29 -7.99
N LEU A 205 -23.22 3.29 -7.22
CA LEU A 205 -23.15 4.70 -7.64
C LEU A 205 -21.71 5.13 -7.90
N GLY A 206 -20.79 4.84 -6.98
CA GLY A 206 -19.37 5.18 -7.15
C GLY A 206 -18.73 4.53 -8.37
N PHE A 207 -19.04 3.25 -8.63
CA PHE A 207 -18.59 2.56 -9.85
C PHE A 207 -19.17 3.22 -11.10
N ARG A 208 -20.48 3.49 -11.12
CA ARG A 208 -21.14 4.13 -12.25
C ARG A 208 -20.54 5.49 -12.57
N LEU A 209 -20.31 6.33 -11.55
CA LEU A 209 -19.73 7.66 -11.72
C LEU A 209 -18.28 7.61 -12.21
N ASN A 210 -17.45 6.72 -11.67
CA ASN A 210 -16.08 6.53 -12.16
C ASN A 210 -16.04 6.02 -13.60
N TRP A 211 -17.03 5.22 -14.01
CA TRP A 211 -17.08 4.64 -15.37
C TRP A 211 -17.68 5.60 -16.39
N ALA A 212 -18.58 6.50 -15.96
CA ALA A 212 -19.22 7.48 -16.81
C ALA A 212 -18.24 8.54 -17.33
N ASP A 213 -17.29 8.99 -16.48
CA ASP A 213 -16.26 9.94 -16.92
C ASP A 213 -15.14 9.20 -17.70
N PRO A 214 -14.87 9.59 -18.97
CA PRO A 214 -13.90 8.89 -19.80
C PRO A 214 -12.46 8.98 -19.28
N VAL A 215 -12.09 10.04 -18.53
CA VAL A 215 -10.77 10.19 -17.91
C VAL A 215 -10.67 9.26 -16.71
N LEU A 216 -11.65 9.30 -15.79
CA LEU A 216 -11.67 8.44 -14.61
C LEU A 216 -11.69 6.96 -14.98
N ARG A 217 -12.47 6.57 -15.99
CA ARG A 217 -12.49 5.21 -16.51
C ARG A 217 -11.10 4.74 -16.95
N ARG A 218 -10.36 5.58 -17.69
CA ARG A 218 -8.97 5.26 -18.11
C ARG A 218 -8.02 5.16 -16.92
N VAL A 219 -8.15 6.02 -15.92
CA VAL A 219 -7.35 5.95 -14.69
C VAL A 219 -7.67 4.67 -13.91
N VAL A 220 -8.96 4.28 -13.79
CA VAL A 220 -9.36 3.01 -13.15
C VAL A 220 -8.76 1.82 -13.89
N VAL A 221 -8.91 1.76 -15.22
CA VAL A 221 -8.39 0.64 -16.03
C VAL A 221 -6.87 0.57 -15.91
N ALA A 222 -6.15 1.70 -16.03
CA ALA A 222 -4.70 1.73 -15.86
C ALA A 222 -4.26 1.22 -14.47
N ALA A 223 -4.94 1.65 -13.41
CA ALA A 223 -4.61 1.23 -12.06
C ALA A 223 -4.95 -0.25 -11.78
N VAL A 224 -6.08 -0.76 -12.31
CA VAL A 224 -6.43 -2.20 -12.22
C VAL A 224 -5.39 -3.04 -12.96
N THR A 225 -5.01 -2.65 -14.18
CA THR A 225 -3.99 -3.36 -14.96
C THR A 225 -2.63 -3.36 -14.27
N LEU A 226 -2.19 -2.21 -13.74
CA LEU A 226 -0.97 -2.12 -12.94
C LEU A 226 -1.01 -3.07 -11.74
N ASN A 227 -2.12 -3.07 -11.00
CA ASN A 227 -2.29 -3.90 -9.80
C ASN A 227 -2.58 -5.37 -10.10
N SER A 228 -2.84 -5.75 -11.34
CA SER A 228 -2.93 -7.16 -11.75
C SER A 228 -1.56 -7.81 -11.94
N GLY A 229 -0.52 -7.03 -12.24
CA GLY A 229 0.84 -7.54 -12.45
C GLY A 229 1.86 -7.09 -11.40
N GLY A 230 1.78 -5.83 -10.93
CA GLY A 230 2.74 -5.27 -9.97
C GLY A 230 2.88 -6.07 -8.66
N PRO A 231 1.81 -6.53 -8.01
CA PRO A 231 1.89 -7.34 -6.80
C PRO A 231 2.57 -8.70 -7.00
N VAL A 232 2.54 -9.26 -8.22
CA VAL A 232 3.31 -10.46 -8.57
C VAL A 232 4.80 -10.20 -8.31
N PHE A 233 5.31 -9.05 -8.80
CA PHE A 233 6.70 -8.64 -8.58
C PHE A 233 7.04 -8.56 -7.09
N VAL A 234 6.23 -7.84 -6.30
CA VAL A 234 6.48 -7.63 -4.86
C VAL A 234 6.43 -8.94 -4.07
N THR A 235 5.48 -9.83 -4.38
CA THR A 235 5.32 -11.13 -3.71
C THR A 235 6.46 -12.09 -4.01
N VAL A 236 6.94 -12.10 -5.26
CA VAL A 236 7.99 -13.04 -5.70
C VAL A 236 9.39 -12.52 -5.38
N LEU A 237 9.57 -11.21 -5.19
CA LEU A 237 10.89 -10.61 -4.94
C LEU A 237 11.64 -11.22 -3.74
N PRO A 238 11.04 -11.45 -2.55
CA PRO A 238 11.74 -12.12 -1.45
C PRO A 238 12.13 -13.57 -1.80
N VAL A 239 11.29 -14.29 -2.54
CA VAL A 239 11.60 -15.66 -3.03
C VAL A 239 12.81 -15.62 -3.96
N LEU A 240 12.83 -14.72 -4.93
CA LEU A 240 13.97 -14.52 -5.82
C LEU A 240 15.23 -14.15 -5.03
N ALA A 241 15.13 -13.19 -4.12
CA ALA A 241 16.27 -12.68 -3.37
C ALA A 241 16.87 -13.75 -2.45
N TYR A 242 16.05 -14.44 -1.67
CA TYR A 242 16.52 -15.38 -0.66
C TYR A 242 16.77 -16.78 -1.22
N GLN A 243 15.78 -17.38 -1.88
CA GLN A 243 15.88 -18.75 -2.38
C GLN A 243 16.60 -18.85 -3.73
N GLY A 244 16.44 -17.84 -4.59
CA GLY A 244 17.05 -17.83 -5.91
C GLY A 244 18.49 -17.32 -5.94
N LEU A 245 18.77 -16.21 -5.23
CA LEU A 245 20.04 -15.48 -5.30
C LEU A 245 20.87 -15.58 -4.01
N GLY A 246 20.36 -16.18 -2.93
CA GLY A 246 21.06 -16.31 -1.65
C GLY A 246 21.40 -14.97 -0.97
N VAL A 247 20.63 -13.92 -1.23
CA VAL A 247 20.86 -12.58 -0.67
C VAL A 247 20.65 -12.60 0.84
N GLN A 248 21.57 -12.03 1.59
CA GLN A 248 21.47 -11.92 3.03
C GLN A 248 20.33 -10.95 3.43
N VAL A 249 19.67 -11.22 4.57
CA VAL A 249 18.51 -10.43 5.05
C VAL A 249 18.85 -8.95 5.23
N ALA A 250 20.03 -8.63 5.80
CA ALA A 250 20.47 -7.25 5.98
C ALA A 250 20.65 -6.51 4.64
N ALA A 251 21.27 -7.19 3.65
CA ALA A 251 21.48 -6.62 2.31
C ALA A 251 20.16 -6.42 1.56
N TYR A 252 19.20 -7.35 1.69
CA TYR A 252 17.86 -7.21 1.14
C TYR A 252 17.10 -6.05 1.80
N GLY A 253 17.16 -5.92 3.13
CA GLY A 253 16.53 -4.81 3.85
C GLY A 253 17.08 -3.44 3.44
N ALA A 254 18.41 -3.32 3.28
CA ALA A 254 19.05 -2.12 2.78
C ALA A 254 18.60 -1.79 1.33
N ALA A 255 18.53 -2.81 0.46
CA ALA A 255 18.06 -2.67 -0.90
C ALA A 255 16.58 -2.20 -0.94
N MET A 256 15.72 -2.75 -0.10
CA MET A 256 14.30 -2.36 -0.01
C MET A 256 14.11 -0.92 0.46
N SER A 257 15.00 -0.38 1.30
CA SER A 257 14.95 1.03 1.72
C SER A 257 15.17 2.02 0.55
N ALA A 258 15.81 1.58 -0.53
CA ALA A 258 15.99 2.40 -1.73
C ALA A 258 14.64 2.79 -2.38
N ALA A 259 13.57 1.97 -2.21
CA ALA A 259 12.23 2.29 -2.71
C ALA A 259 11.73 3.65 -2.21
N ALA A 260 11.94 3.91 -0.94
CA ALA A 260 11.45 5.12 -0.31
C ALA A 260 12.31 6.33 -0.66
N VAL A 261 13.63 6.16 -0.80
CA VAL A 261 14.51 7.21 -1.36
C VAL A 261 14.02 7.59 -2.76
N GLY A 262 13.78 6.59 -3.61
CA GLY A 262 13.22 6.79 -4.94
C GLY A 262 11.86 7.51 -4.90
N ALA A 263 10.97 7.10 -4.00
CA ALA A 263 9.64 7.71 -3.85
C ALA A 263 9.71 9.20 -3.46
N VAL A 264 10.62 9.58 -2.56
CA VAL A 264 10.86 10.99 -2.20
C VAL A 264 11.34 11.78 -3.42
N LEU A 265 12.34 11.26 -4.14
CA LEU A 265 12.86 11.92 -5.35
C LEU A 265 11.77 12.04 -6.42
N GLY A 266 10.95 11.01 -6.61
CA GLY A 266 9.81 11.01 -7.53
C GLY A 266 8.75 12.05 -7.16
N ALA A 267 8.41 12.16 -5.87
CA ALA A 267 7.45 13.16 -5.37
C ALA A 267 7.93 14.59 -5.62
N LEU A 268 9.23 14.86 -5.47
CA LEU A 268 9.83 16.17 -5.74
C LEU A 268 9.93 16.48 -7.24
N ALA A 269 10.18 15.47 -8.07
CA ALA A 269 10.33 15.62 -9.53
C ALA A 269 8.97 15.70 -10.26
N ALA A 270 7.97 14.94 -9.81
CA ALA A 270 6.69 14.78 -10.50
C ALA A 270 5.96 16.11 -10.81
N PRO A 271 5.88 17.11 -9.91
CA PRO A 271 5.23 18.38 -10.23
C PRO A 271 5.94 19.14 -11.35
N ARG A 272 7.29 19.11 -11.37
CA ARG A 272 8.09 19.78 -12.42
C ARG A 272 7.94 19.10 -13.78
N ILE A 273 7.95 17.77 -13.78
CA ILE A 273 7.74 16.95 -14.99
C ILE A 273 6.31 17.15 -15.49
N GLY A 274 5.31 17.10 -14.59
CA GLY A 274 3.91 17.29 -14.90
C GLY A 274 3.58 18.67 -15.46
N ALA A 275 4.26 19.73 -14.99
CA ALA A 275 4.11 21.07 -15.51
C ALA A 275 4.63 21.22 -16.97
N ARG A 276 5.64 20.42 -17.35
CA ARG A 276 6.24 20.48 -18.71
C ARG A 276 5.53 19.57 -19.72
N LEU A 277 5.19 18.35 -19.31
CA LEU A 277 4.66 17.31 -20.19
C LEU A 277 3.13 17.17 -20.12
N GLY A 278 2.50 17.75 -19.09
CA GLY A 278 1.12 17.49 -18.72
C GLY A 278 0.98 16.27 -17.78
N LEU A 279 0.00 16.32 -16.88
CA LEU A 279 -0.19 15.29 -15.84
C LEU A 279 -0.48 13.90 -16.44
N GLY A 280 -1.31 13.84 -17.49
CA GLY A 280 -1.69 12.58 -18.13
C GLY A 280 -0.52 11.90 -18.85
N ARG A 281 0.31 12.65 -19.57
CA ARG A 281 1.51 12.12 -20.24
C ARG A 281 2.56 11.69 -19.23
N THR A 282 2.77 12.47 -18.17
CA THR A 282 3.71 12.12 -17.08
C THR A 282 3.29 10.82 -16.42
N MET A 283 2.00 10.66 -16.10
CA MET A 283 1.46 9.43 -15.54
C MET A 283 1.66 8.23 -16.47
N ALA A 284 1.37 8.39 -17.79
CA ALA A 284 1.53 7.32 -18.77
C ALA A 284 2.99 6.84 -18.86
N TRP A 285 3.93 7.76 -19.08
CA TRP A 285 5.35 7.40 -19.15
C TRP A 285 5.89 6.83 -17.83
N ALA A 286 5.44 7.37 -16.69
CA ALA A 286 5.82 6.82 -15.39
C ALA A 286 5.32 5.38 -15.21
N LEU A 287 4.10 5.03 -15.67
CA LEU A 287 3.60 3.65 -15.67
C LEU A 287 4.47 2.71 -16.51
N LEU A 288 4.83 3.12 -17.72
CA LEU A 288 5.68 2.31 -18.59
C LEU A 288 7.07 2.11 -17.98
N LEU A 289 7.72 3.20 -17.56
CA LEU A 289 9.08 3.17 -17.00
C LEU A 289 9.12 2.41 -15.66
N HIS A 290 8.10 2.55 -14.81
CA HIS A 290 7.94 1.75 -13.60
C HIS A 290 8.01 0.25 -13.89
N CYS A 291 7.29 -0.20 -14.92
CA CYS A 291 7.29 -1.59 -15.31
C CYS A 291 8.61 -2.01 -15.98
N LEU A 292 9.15 -1.23 -16.91
CA LEU A 292 10.40 -1.57 -17.59
C LEU A 292 11.58 -1.68 -16.61
N VAL A 293 11.65 -0.79 -15.62
CA VAL A 293 12.66 -0.87 -14.55
C VAL A 293 12.51 -2.15 -13.73
N GLY A 294 11.29 -2.64 -13.51
CA GLY A 294 11.06 -3.92 -12.85
C GLY A 294 11.78 -5.09 -13.52
N LEU A 295 11.99 -5.04 -14.85
CA LEU A 295 12.77 -6.04 -15.57
C LEU A 295 14.28 -5.98 -15.23
N GLY A 296 14.75 -4.88 -14.63
CA GLY A 296 16.16 -4.75 -14.22
C GLY A 296 16.59 -5.84 -13.24
N VAL A 297 15.69 -6.38 -12.44
CA VAL A 297 15.99 -7.49 -11.52
C VAL A 297 16.46 -8.75 -12.23
N LEU A 298 16.15 -8.90 -13.53
CA LEU A 298 16.60 -10.04 -14.34
C LEU A 298 18.13 -10.04 -14.56
N ALA A 299 18.78 -8.88 -14.39
CA ALA A 299 20.23 -8.76 -14.46
C ALA A 299 20.95 -9.18 -13.15
N ALA A 300 20.21 -9.45 -12.07
CA ALA A 300 20.78 -9.78 -10.76
C ALA A 300 21.75 -10.97 -10.76
N PRO A 301 21.61 -12.03 -11.58
CA PRO A 301 22.60 -13.10 -11.64
C PRO A 301 23.95 -12.69 -12.23
N ALA A 302 23.99 -11.65 -13.07
CA ALA A 302 25.20 -11.19 -13.75
C ALA A 302 25.94 -10.07 -13.01
N LEU A 303 25.29 -9.43 -12.03
CA LEU A 303 25.78 -8.28 -11.27
C LEU A 303 25.53 -8.54 -9.76
N PRO A 304 26.17 -7.78 -8.83
CA PRO A 304 25.92 -7.95 -7.40
C PRO A 304 24.41 -7.83 -7.05
N PRO A 305 23.74 -8.93 -6.65
CA PRO A 305 22.28 -8.96 -6.53
C PRO A 305 21.69 -7.87 -5.64
N PRO A 306 22.26 -7.54 -4.45
CA PRO A 306 21.69 -6.48 -3.59
C PRO A 306 21.70 -5.11 -4.27
N VAL A 307 22.72 -4.82 -5.08
CA VAL A 307 22.82 -3.54 -5.80
C VAL A 307 21.75 -3.46 -6.90
N VAL A 308 21.60 -4.53 -7.68
CA VAL A 308 20.57 -4.60 -8.74
C VAL A 308 19.17 -4.46 -8.14
N ILE A 309 18.89 -5.20 -7.07
CA ILE A 309 17.61 -5.10 -6.35
C ILE A 309 17.39 -3.67 -5.84
N GLY A 310 18.41 -3.07 -5.18
CA GLY A 310 18.32 -1.73 -4.64
C GLY A 310 18.07 -0.66 -5.71
N VAL A 311 18.80 -0.69 -6.82
CA VAL A 311 18.60 0.25 -7.94
C VAL A 311 17.21 0.06 -8.57
N THR A 312 16.83 -1.20 -8.83
CA THR A 312 15.50 -1.51 -9.42
C THR A 312 14.39 -1.00 -8.52
N ILE A 313 14.43 -1.31 -7.22
CA ILE A 313 13.41 -0.91 -6.25
C ILE A 313 13.41 0.60 -6.01
N GLY A 314 14.58 1.26 -6.04
CA GLY A 314 14.68 2.72 -5.96
C GLY A 314 13.99 3.42 -7.13
N CYS A 315 14.28 2.97 -8.35
CA CYS A 315 13.61 3.48 -9.54
C CYS A 315 12.11 3.14 -9.56
N TYR A 316 11.73 1.94 -9.09
CA TYR A 316 10.36 1.51 -8.94
C TYR A 316 9.57 2.46 -8.01
N GLY A 317 10.15 2.83 -6.86
CA GLY A 317 9.59 3.82 -5.93
C GLY A 317 9.46 5.21 -6.56
N PHE A 318 10.47 5.66 -7.32
CA PHE A 318 10.46 6.94 -8.02
C PHE A 318 9.26 7.06 -8.98
N PHE A 319 9.11 6.09 -9.87
CA PHE A 319 8.03 6.13 -10.86
C PHE A 319 6.66 5.92 -10.23
N MET A 320 6.53 5.05 -9.21
CA MET A 320 5.29 4.87 -8.45
C MET A 320 4.84 6.19 -7.80
N SER A 321 5.77 6.95 -7.24
CA SER A 321 5.48 8.26 -6.67
C SER A 321 5.02 9.26 -7.74
N CYS A 322 5.66 9.28 -8.92
CA CYS A 322 5.22 10.09 -10.05
C CYS A 322 3.78 9.75 -10.48
N ILE A 323 3.45 8.43 -10.56
CA ILE A 323 2.09 7.98 -10.88
C ILE A 323 1.08 8.52 -9.85
N ASN A 324 1.37 8.38 -8.55
CA ASN A 324 0.47 8.80 -7.48
C ASN A 324 0.29 10.32 -7.45
N VAL A 325 1.36 11.10 -7.56
CA VAL A 325 1.34 12.57 -7.56
C VAL A 325 0.56 13.12 -8.75
N CYS A 326 0.69 12.52 -9.94
CA CYS A 326 -0.03 12.96 -11.12
C CYS A 326 -1.49 12.49 -11.14
N SER A 327 -1.78 11.26 -10.66
CA SER A 327 -3.13 10.70 -10.71
C SER A 327 -4.11 11.35 -9.71
N ALA A 328 -3.63 11.82 -8.55
CA ALA A 328 -4.48 12.41 -7.53
C ALA A 328 -5.21 13.68 -7.99
N PRO A 329 -4.54 14.71 -8.56
CA PRO A 329 -5.21 15.90 -9.09
C PRO A 329 -6.17 15.57 -10.24
N ILE A 330 -5.79 14.65 -11.15
CA ILE A 330 -6.65 14.22 -12.27
C ILE A 330 -7.96 13.67 -11.74
N ARG A 331 -7.93 12.83 -10.69
CA ARG A 331 -9.14 12.27 -10.09
C ARG A 331 -9.94 13.31 -9.32
N GLN A 332 -9.28 14.12 -8.49
CA GLN A 332 -9.96 15.10 -7.64
C GLN A 332 -10.69 16.16 -8.46
N SER A 333 -10.11 16.63 -9.56
CA SER A 333 -10.73 17.64 -10.42
C SER A 333 -11.99 17.14 -11.16
N ARG A 334 -12.19 15.81 -11.21
CA ARG A 334 -13.30 15.16 -11.91
C ARG A 334 -14.35 14.56 -10.99
N MET A 335 -14.12 14.59 -9.67
CA MET A 335 -15.04 14.03 -8.69
C MET A 335 -15.84 15.16 -8.04
N PRO A 336 -17.18 15.22 -8.23
CA PRO A 336 -18.04 16.17 -7.53
C PRO A 336 -17.89 16.04 -6.02
N ALA A 337 -17.84 17.18 -5.31
CA ALA A 337 -17.56 17.22 -3.87
C ALA A 337 -18.49 16.32 -3.04
N GLU A 338 -19.79 16.28 -3.41
CA GLU A 338 -20.81 15.47 -2.77
C GLU A 338 -20.61 13.94 -2.96
N ASN A 339 -19.91 13.51 -4.00
CA ASN A 339 -19.72 12.10 -4.36
C ASN A 339 -18.30 11.60 -4.18
N GLN A 340 -17.34 12.46 -3.78
CA GLN A 340 -15.92 12.09 -3.66
C GLN A 340 -15.69 10.84 -2.82
N GLY A 341 -16.30 10.76 -1.63
CA GLY A 341 -16.12 9.61 -0.74
C GLY A 341 -16.56 8.28 -1.38
N VAL A 342 -17.70 8.28 -2.06
CA VAL A 342 -18.26 7.11 -2.73
C VAL A 342 -17.42 6.70 -3.94
N MET A 343 -16.97 7.68 -4.73
CA MET A 343 -16.13 7.46 -5.90
C MET A 343 -14.74 6.95 -5.51
N HIS A 344 -14.15 7.49 -4.44
CA HIS A 344 -12.88 6.99 -3.91
C HIS A 344 -12.99 5.57 -3.35
N ALA A 345 -14.07 5.25 -2.63
CA ALA A 345 -14.30 3.90 -2.13
C ALA A 345 -14.41 2.89 -3.29
N ALA A 346 -15.21 3.20 -4.31
CA ALA A 346 -15.35 2.35 -5.50
C ALA A 346 -14.02 2.21 -6.27
N PHE A 347 -13.27 3.31 -6.43
CA PHE A 347 -11.94 3.29 -7.05
C PHE A 347 -10.99 2.34 -6.30
N ARG A 348 -10.89 2.48 -4.97
CA ARG A 348 -10.03 1.61 -4.16
C ARG A 348 -10.47 0.15 -4.23
N THR A 349 -11.75 -0.14 -4.14
CA THR A 349 -12.28 -1.51 -4.25
C THR A 349 -11.92 -2.13 -5.61
N ALA A 350 -12.08 -1.39 -6.71
CA ALA A 350 -11.71 -1.87 -8.03
C ALA A 350 -10.21 -2.11 -8.17
N THR A 351 -9.39 -1.14 -7.77
CA THR A 351 -7.95 -1.14 -8.06
C THR A 351 -7.15 -2.02 -7.10
N TRP A 352 -7.55 -2.09 -5.83
CA TRP A 352 -6.85 -2.89 -4.82
C TRP A 352 -7.46 -4.29 -4.66
N GLY A 353 -8.69 -4.48 -5.09
CA GLY A 353 -9.37 -5.78 -5.02
C GLY A 353 -8.71 -6.87 -5.86
N VAL A 354 -7.92 -6.51 -6.87
CA VAL A 354 -7.18 -7.48 -7.71
C VAL A 354 -5.83 -7.89 -7.08
N ILE A 355 -5.30 -7.12 -6.12
CA ILE A 355 -3.98 -7.35 -5.51
C ILE A 355 -3.87 -8.74 -4.85
N PRO A 356 -4.85 -9.20 -4.04
CA PRO A 356 -4.79 -10.54 -3.44
C PRO A 356 -4.66 -11.65 -4.46
N LEU A 357 -5.41 -11.53 -5.57
CA LEU A 357 -5.38 -12.53 -6.65
C LEU A 357 -4.04 -12.52 -7.39
N ALA A 358 -3.47 -11.36 -7.63
CA ALA A 358 -2.16 -11.21 -8.26
C ALA A 358 -1.04 -11.79 -7.39
N ALA A 359 -1.09 -11.55 -6.07
CA ALA A 359 -0.12 -12.12 -5.12
C ALA A 359 -0.18 -13.64 -5.08
N LEU A 360 -1.38 -14.20 -5.00
CA LEU A 360 -1.59 -15.66 -5.05
C LEU A 360 -1.12 -16.24 -6.39
N ALA A 361 -1.49 -15.63 -7.50
CA ALA A 361 -1.08 -16.08 -8.84
C ALA A 361 0.43 -16.08 -9.00
N GLY A 362 1.14 -15.07 -8.47
CA GLY A 362 2.60 -14.99 -8.50
C GLY A 362 3.25 -16.16 -7.78
N GLY A 363 2.89 -16.42 -6.53
CA GLY A 363 3.42 -17.54 -5.76
C GLY A 363 3.10 -18.90 -6.37
N SER A 364 1.85 -19.09 -6.84
CA SER A 364 1.40 -20.31 -7.53
C SER A 364 2.20 -20.57 -8.80
N ALA A 365 2.41 -19.56 -9.64
CA ALA A 365 3.14 -19.68 -10.89
C ALA A 365 4.61 -20.06 -10.67
N VAL A 366 5.28 -19.46 -9.67
CA VAL A 366 6.65 -19.85 -9.32
C VAL A 366 6.69 -21.32 -8.88
N THR A 367 5.79 -21.75 -8.00
CA THR A 367 5.74 -23.15 -7.54
C THR A 367 5.53 -24.13 -8.70
N LEU A 368 4.62 -23.81 -9.64
CA LEU A 368 4.35 -24.66 -10.79
C LEU A 368 5.53 -24.78 -11.78
N LEU A 369 6.32 -23.71 -11.91
CA LEU A 369 7.47 -23.67 -12.83
C LEU A 369 8.76 -24.19 -12.21
N THR A 370 8.86 -24.21 -10.89
CA THR A 370 10.08 -24.63 -10.15
C THR A 370 10.57 -26.02 -10.53
N PRO A 371 9.72 -27.07 -10.71
CA PRO A 371 10.22 -28.42 -11.07
C PRO A 371 10.95 -28.48 -12.41
N GLY A 372 10.61 -27.61 -13.36
CA GLY A 372 11.23 -27.58 -14.69
C GLY A 372 12.38 -26.58 -14.84
N LEU A 373 12.32 -25.45 -14.12
CA LEU A 373 13.24 -24.32 -14.31
C LEU A 373 14.15 -24.07 -13.09
N GLY A 374 13.84 -24.65 -11.94
CA GLY A 374 14.42 -24.22 -10.67
C GLY A 374 13.83 -22.91 -10.16
N VAL A 375 14.02 -22.62 -8.85
CA VAL A 375 13.40 -21.46 -8.17
C VAL A 375 13.84 -20.13 -8.79
N LEU A 376 15.13 -19.98 -9.12
CA LEU A 376 15.69 -18.74 -9.67
C LEU A 376 15.00 -18.35 -10.99
N ASP A 377 15.01 -19.25 -11.96
CA ASP A 377 14.50 -18.95 -13.30
C ASP A 377 12.96 -18.92 -13.31
N ALA A 378 12.30 -19.76 -12.52
CA ALA A 378 10.85 -19.68 -12.31
C ALA A 378 10.44 -18.30 -11.77
N ALA A 379 11.11 -17.82 -10.72
CA ALA A 379 10.85 -16.48 -10.16
C ALA A 379 11.10 -15.36 -11.18
N ARG A 380 12.20 -15.44 -11.95
CA ARG A 380 12.52 -14.47 -13.02
C ARG A 380 11.44 -14.43 -14.09
N VAL A 381 11.01 -15.58 -14.60
CA VAL A 381 9.97 -15.68 -15.63
C VAL A 381 8.64 -15.10 -15.10
N VAL A 382 8.22 -15.48 -13.90
CA VAL A 382 6.98 -15.01 -13.30
C VAL A 382 7.01 -13.50 -13.06
N MET A 383 8.12 -12.96 -12.55
CA MET A 383 8.29 -11.52 -12.37
C MET A 383 8.28 -10.77 -13.69
N ALA A 384 8.94 -11.31 -14.74
CA ALA A 384 8.92 -10.70 -16.07
C ALA A 384 7.50 -10.66 -16.65
N VAL A 385 6.77 -11.77 -16.59
CA VAL A 385 5.37 -11.84 -17.06
C VAL A 385 4.47 -10.88 -16.28
N GLY A 386 4.56 -10.87 -14.94
CA GLY A 386 3.79 -9.93 -14.10
C GLY A 386 4.09 -8.47 -14.44
N THR A 387 5.37 -8.14 -14.63
CA THR A 387 5.83 -6.81 -15.02
C THR A 387 5.32 -6.40 -16.40
N LEU A 388 5.36 -7.30 -17.39
CA LEU A 388 4.83 -7.05 -18.73
C LEU A 388 3.31 -6.88 -18.73
N LEU A 389 2.58 -7.68 -17.94
CA LEU A 389 1.13 -7.48 -17.74
C LEU A 389 0.84 -6.12 -17.14
N ALA A 390 1.60 -5.71 -16.11
CA ALA A 390 1.48 -4.39 -15.50
C ALA A 390 1.79 -3.26 -16.51
N ALA A 391 2.72 -3.48 -17.45
CA ALA A 391 3.10 -2.49 -18.46
C ALA A 391 1.94 -2.16 -19.43
N LEU A 392 0.98 -3.06 -19.62
CA LEU A 392 -0.24 -2.78 -20.37
C LEU A 392 -1.05 -1.62 -19.79
N SER A 393 -0.82 -1.24 -18.53
CA SER A 393 -1.42 -0.06 -17.89
C SER A 393 -1.09 1.26 -18.61
N PHE A 394 0.02 1.30 -19.36
CA PHE A 394 0.40 2.42 -20.20
C PHE A 394 -0.64 2.73 -21.30
N LEU A 395 -1.24 1.71 -21.91
CA LEU A 395 -2.16 1.87 -23.03
C LEU A 395 -3.39 2.72 -22.70
N PRO A 396 -4.19 2.41 -21.64
CA PRO A 396 -5.30 3.29 -21.25
C PRO A 396 -4.80 4.68 -20.79
N ALA A 397 -3.61 4.78 -20.20
CA ALA A 397 -3.08 6.04 -19.70
C ALA A 397 -2.70 7.03 -20.81
N LEU A 398 -2.28 6.55 -22.00
CA LEU A 398 -1.96 7.40 -23.16
C LEU A 398 -3.13 8.31 -23.57
N GLY A 399 -4.35 7.85 -23.44
CA GLY A 399 -5.54 8.62 -23.81
C GLY A 399 -6.01 9.64 -22.75
N ILE A 400 -5.35 9.74 -21.59
CA ILE A 400 -5.76 10.66 -20.52
C ILE A 400 -5.47 12.11 -20.90
N GLN A 401 -4.24 12.43 -21.33
CA GLN A 401 -3.87 13.81 -21.66
C GLN A 401 -4.71 14.43 -22.80
N PRO A 402 -4.96 13.73 -23.92
CA PRO A 402 -5.82 14.29 -24.96
C PRO A 402 -7.24 14.62 -24.50
N LEU A 403 -7.78 13.84 -23.54
CA LEU A 403 -9.10 14.13 -22.95
C LEU A 403 -9.07 15.34 -22.00
N LEU A 404 -7.99 15.52 -21.27
CA LEU A 404 -7.79 16.71 -20.43
C LEU A 404 -7.68 17.97 -21.28
N ASP A 405 -6.87 17.91 -22.34
CA ASP A 405 -6.66 19.04 -23.27
C ASP A 405 -7.97 19.44 -24.00
N ARG A 406 -8.81 18.47 -24.36
CA ARG A 406 -10.15 18.74 -24.94
C ARG A 406 -11.08 19.45 -23.95
N ALA A 407 -11.17 18.94 -22.72
CA ALA A 407 -12.03 19.53 -21.70
C ALA A 407 -11.60 20.96 -21.33
N GLU A 408 -10.31 21.27 -21.38
CA GLU A 408 -9.80 22.61 -21.16
C GLU A 408 -10.16 23.55 -22.30
N ARG A 409 -10.02 23.13 -23.56
CA ARG A 409 -10.43 23.91 -24.75
C ARG A 409 -11.93 24.21 -24.74
N GLU A 410 -12.79 23.25 -24.40
CA GLU A 410 -14.22 23.44 -24.29
C GLU A 410 -14.59 24.46 -23.20
N ARG A 411 -13.89 24.44 -22.06
CA ARG A 411 -14.08 25.45 -21.00
C ARG A 411 -13.69 26.85 -21.45
N VAL A 412 -12.57 27.01 -22.16
CA VAL A 412 -12.13 28.30 -22.68
C VAL A 412 -13.12 28.84 -23.72
N LEU A 413 -13.59 28.01 -24.62
CA LEU A 413 -14.58 28.38 -25.64
C LEU A 413 -15.92 28.79 -25.03
N ASN A 414 -16.41 28.06 -24.03
CA ASN A 414 -17.68 28.36 -23.35
C ASN A 414 -17.57 29.55 -22.39
N GLY A 415 -16.40 29.81 -21.80
CA GLY A 415 -16.14 30.94 -20.91
C GLY A 415 -15.89 32.27 -21.64
N SER A 416 -15.57 32.22 -22.95
CA SER A 416 -15.43 33.43 -23.79
C SER A 416 -16.77 33.92 -24.37
N THR A 417 -17.86 33.19 -24.11
CA THR A 417 -19.24 33.53 -24.59
C THR A 417 -20.15 33.98 -23.44
N ALA A 418 -19.64 34.10 -22.19
CA ALA A 418 -20.32 34.66 -21.02
C ALA A 418 -19.62 35.96 -20.56
#